data_f71c464297eaa08731fd96bd2f1482ef
#
_entry.id   f71c464297eaa08731fd96bd2f1482ef
#
_cell.length_a   1.000
_cell.length_b   1.000
_cell.length_c   1.000
_cell.angle_alpha   90.00
_cell.angle_beta   90.00
_cell.angle_gamma   90.00
#
_symmetry.space_group_name_H-M   'P 1'
#
loop_
_entity.id
_entity.type
_entity.pdbx_description
1 polymer ?
#
loop_
_entity_poly.entity_id
_entity_poly.type
_entity_poly.pdbx_seq_one_letter_code
_entity_poly.pdbx_strand_id
1 'polypeptide(L)'
;MTYLTRSPWILHYDASSCNGCDIEVLACLTPLYDVERFGILNTGNPKHSDIFVVTGGVNEQNREVIKNIYEQIPDPKVVVAVGICATSGGVFRECYNIMGGIDRIIPVDVYVPGCAARPESIIDGIVKALGILEEKRARMRQPDTGKKATGGETV
;
A
#
# COMPACT_ATOMS: atom_id res chain seq x y z
N MET A 1 12.08 -1.10 17.94
CA MET A 1 13.22 -0.90 16.98
C MET A 1 13.56 -2.14 16.14
N THR A 2 12.73 -3.17 16.15
CA THR A 2 13.03 -4.45 15.46
C THR A 2 12.72 -4.44 13.96
N TYR A 3 11.92 -3.52 13.49
CA TYR A 3 11.54 -3.40 12.07
C TYR A 3 12.60 -2.72 11.19
N LEU A 4 13.43 -1.84 11.76
CA LEU A 4 14.54 -1.18 11.05
C LEU A 4 15.64 -2.15 10.62
N THR A 5 15.66 -3.35 11.16
CA THR A 5 16.60 -4.40 10.79
C THR A 5 16.13 -5.24 9.59
N ARG A 6 14.94 -5.01 9.08
CA ARG A 6 14.37 -5.73 7.93
C ARG A 6 14.12 -4.75 6.81
N SER A 7 14.72 -4.99 5.68
CA SER A 7 14.54 -4.20 4.46
C SER A 7 13.16 -4.51 3.86
N PRO A 8 12.15 -3.67 4.07
CA PRO A 8 10.85 -3.85 3.43
C PRO A 8 10.96 -3.44 1.96
N TRP A 9 10.31 -4.20 1.10
CA TRP A 9 10.30 -3.93 -0.33
C TRP A 9 8.99 -3.30 -0.73
N ILE A 10 9.08 -2.19 -1.46
CA ILE A 10 7.91 -1.48 -1.99
C ILE A 10 7.72 -1.81 -3.46
N LEU A 11 6.47 -1.94 -3.88
CA LEU A 11 6.06 -1.99 -5.27
C LEU A 11 5.24 -0.74 -5.57
N HIS A 12 5.74 0.08 -6.47
CA HIS A 12 4.99 1.25 -6.97
C HIS A 12 4.25 0.88 -8.25
N TYR A 13 2.98 1.27 -8.33
CA TYR A 13 2.14 1.08 -9.50
C TYR A 13 1.30 2.33 -9.79
N ASP A 14 1.38 2.79 -11.03
CA ASP A 14 0.53 3.87 -11.56
C ASP A 14 -0.77 3.31 -12.13
N ALA A 15 -1.89 3.71 -11.51
CA ALA A 15 -3.23 3.27 -11.90
C ALA A 15 -3.93 4.20 -12.91
N SER A 16 -3.25 5.00 -13.66
CA SER A 16 -3.65 6.10 -14.54
C SER A 16 -3.59 7.47 -13.86
N SER A 17 -2.39 7.84 -13.47
CA SER A 17 -2.12 9.16 -12.90
C SER A 17 -1.81 10.20 -13.99
N CYS A 18 -1.78 11.47 -13.56
CA CYS A 18 -1.17 12.56 -14.34
C CYS A 18 0.36 12.59 -14.22
N ASN A 19 0.98 11.57 -13.62
CA ASN A 19 2.38 11.42 -13.24
C ASN A 19 2.88 12.38 -12.14
N GLY A 20 2.06 13.28 -11.62
CA GLY A 20 2.48 14.19 -10.55
C GLY A 20 2.91 13.44 -9.29
N CYS A 21 2.06 12.56 -8.77
CA CYS A 21 2.39 11.75 -7.60
C CYS A 21 3.48 10.71 -7.87
N ASP A 22 3.59 10.20 -9.11
CA ASP A 22 4.62 9.23 -9.50
C ASP A 22 6.02 9.83 -9.44
N ILE A 23 6.17 11.06 -9.96
CA ILE A 23 7.42 11.82 -9.89
C ILE A 23 7.80 12.05 -8.42
N GLU A 24 6.85 12.37 -7.56
CA GLU A 24 7.09 12.60 -6.13
C GLU A 24 7.45 11.29 -5.40
N VAL A 25 6.83 10.16 -5.76
CA VAL A 25 7.23 8.83 -5.24
C VAL A 25 8.66 8.50 -5.67
N LEU A 26 9.01 8.74 -6.93
CA LEU A 26 10.37 8.53 -7.40
C LEU A 26 11.37 9.51 -6.77
N ALA A 27 10.94 10.75 -6.49
CA ALA A 27 11.76 11.72 -5.78
C ALA A 27 12.15 11.24 -4.36
N CYS A 28 11.27 10.48 -3.69
CA CYS A 28 11.59 9.88 -2.39
C CYS A 28 12.78 8.93 -2.43
N LEU A 29 13.05 8.29 -3.60
CA LEU A 29 14.18 7.38 -3.82
C LEU A 29 15.48 8.12 -4.16
N THR A 30 15.40 9.44 -4.44
CA THR A 30 16.60 10.24 -4.77
C THR A 30 17.43 10.56 -3.54
N PRO A 31 18.73 10.89 -3.71
CA PRO A 31 19.61 11.22 -2.59
C PRO A 31 19.16 12.36 -1.69
N LEU A 32 18.27 13.25 -2.19
CA LEU A 32 17.74 14.36 -1.41
C LEU A 32 16.84 13.89 -0.26
N TYR A 33 16.00 12.90 -0.52
CA TYR A 33 15.04 12.37 0.44
C TYR A 33 15.48 11.03 1.02
N ASP A 34 16.19 10.24 0.23
CA ASP A 34 16.87 9.00 0.63
C ASP A 34 16.02 8.07 1.51
N VAL A 35 14.87 7.67 0.99
CA VAL A 35 13.99 6.73 1.70
C VAL A 35 14.65 5.37 1.90
N GLU A 36 15.67 5.04 1.10
CA GLU A 36 16.46 3.82 1.23
C GLU A 36 17.21 3.73 2.56
N ARG A 37 17.52 4.87 3.22
CA ARG A 37 18.10 4.90 4.57
C ARG A 37 17.24 4.19 5.63
N PHE A 38 15.93 4.04 5.37
CA PHE A 38 15.03 3.26 6.21
C PHE A 38 15.02 1.76 5.86
N GLY A 39 15.91 1.33 4.96
CA GLY A 39 15.99 -0.05 4.48
C GLY A 39 14.95 -0.39 3.40
N ILE A 40 14.29 0.61 2.83
CA ILE A 40 13.24 0.43 1.84
C ILE A 40 13.88 0.26 0.46
N LEU A 41 13.49 -0.81 -0.24
CA LEU A 41 13.92 -1.08 -1.61
C LEU A 41 12.72 -1.08 -2.54
N ASN A 42 12.85 -0.40 -3.68
CA ASN A 42 11.86 -0.45 -4.73
C ASN A 42 12.06 -1.69 -5.62
N THR A 43 10.99 -2.43 -5.86
CA THR A 43 11.01 -3.64 -6.69
C THR A 43 9.89 -3.63 -7.73
N GLY A 44 10.15 -4.20 -8.89
CA GLY A 44 9.12 -4.46 -9.90
C GLY A 44 8.43 -5.82 -9.75
N ASN A 45 8.79 -6.64 -8.75
CA ASN A 45 8.24 -7.97 -8.59
C ASN A 45 7.24 -8.03 -7.42
N PRO A 46 5.93 -8.26 -7.70
CA PRO A 46 4.91 -8.33 -6.65
C PRO A 46 5.20 -9.39 -5.58
N LYS A 47 5.80 -10.52 -5.97
CA LYS A 47 6.07 -11.64 -5.05
C LYS A 47 7.13 -11.32 -3.98
N HIS A 48 7.91 -10.26 -4.18
CA HIS A 48 8.92 -9.82 -3.23
C HIS A 48 8.50 -8.56 -2.46
N SER A 49 7.38 -7.95 -2.80
CA SER A 49 6.96 -6.72 -2.15
C SER A 49 6.20 -6.97 -0.85
N ASP A 50 6.42 -6.09 0.12
CA ASP A 50 5.72 -6.02 1.40
C ASP A 50 4.70 -4.88 1.43
N ILE A 51 4.99 -3.79 0.70
CA ILE A 51 4.18 -2.58 0.65
C ILE A 51 3.82 -2.29 -0.80
N PHE A 52 2.54 -2.14 -1.06
CA PHE A 52 2.00 -1.78 -2.36
C PHE A 52 1.62 -0.31 -2.38
N VAL A 53 2.40 0.50 -3.11
CA VAL A 53 2.19 1.95 -3.27
C VAL A 53 1.46 2.18 -4.58
N VAL A 54 0.27 2.76 -4.52
CA VAL A 54 -0.55 3.01 -5.71
C VAL A 54 -0.83 4.50 -5.85
N THR A 55 -0.59 5.01 -7.05
CA THR A 55 -0.87 6.38 -7.48
C THR A 55 -1.96 6.40 -8.55
N GLY A 56 -2.58 7.55 -8.73
CA GLY A 56 -3.58 7.74 -9.78
C GLY A 56 -4.97 7.21 -9.48
N GLY A 57 -5.91 7.58 -10.32
CA GLY A 57 -7.29 7.10 -10.27
C GLY A 57 -7.44 5.76 -10.98
N VAL A 58 -8.28 4.88 -10.45
CA VAL A 58 -8.49 3.57 -11.08
C VAL A 58 -9.48 3.68 -12.22
N ASN A 59 -9.06 3.24 -13.40
CA ASN A 59 -9.92 3.08 -14.55
C ASN A 59 -10.37 1.62 -14.73
N GLU A 60 -11.37 1.39 -15.58
CA GLU A 60 -11.93 0.06 -15.84
C GLU A 60 -10.87 -0.95 -16.32
N GLN A 61 -9.90 -0.52 -17.13
CA GLN A 61 -8.86 -1.39 -17.66
C GLN A 61 -7.84 -1.79 -16.60
N ASN A 62 -7.46 -0.86 -15.71
CA ASN A 62 -6.45 -1.12 -14.68
C ASN A 62 -7.03 -1.85 -13.46
N ARG A 63 -8.34 -1.87 -13.30
CA ARG A 63 -9.02 -2.54 -12.20
C ARG A 63 -8.55 -3.99 -12.00
N GLU A 64 -8.62 -4.78 -13.05
CA GLU A 64 -8.23 -6.20 -12.98
C GLU A 64 -6.71 -6.37 -12.80
N VAL A 65 -5.91 -5.46 -13.37
CA VAL A 65 -4.45 -5.48 -13.19
C VAL A 65 -4.07 -5.23 -11.74
N ILE A 66 -4.66 -4.20 -11.10
CA ILE A 66 -4.42 -3.87 -9.70
C ILE A 66 -4.80 -5.03 -8.78
N LYS A 67 -5.94 -5.66 -9.05
CA LYS A 67 -6.40 -6.82 -8.29
C LYS A 67 -5.44 -7.99 -8.43
N ASN A 68 -5.01 -8.31 -9.65
CA ASN A 68 -4.05 -9.37 -9.91
C ASN A 68 -2.70 -9.11 -9.25
N ILE A 69 -2.20 -7.87 -9.26
CA ILE A 69 -0.97 -7.49 -8.56
C ILE A 69 -1.14 -7.69 -7.05
N TYR A 70 -2.24 -7.18 -6.50
CA TYR A 70 -2.53 -7.31 -5.07
C TYR A 70 -2.60 -8.78 -4.60
N GLU A 71 -3.19 -9.66 -5.40
CA GLU A 71 -3.28 -11.09 -5.09
C GLU A 71 -1.92 -11.79 -5.15
N GLN A 72 -0.99 -11.31 -5.98
CA GLN A 72 0.37 -11.87 -6.08
C GLN A 72 1.30 -11.45 -4.94
N ILE A 73 0.99 -10.36 -4.24
CA ILE A 73 1.77 -9.91 -3.09
C ILE A 73 1.50 -10.83 -1.90
N PRO A 74 2.53 -11.46 -1.31
CA PRO A 74 2.33 -12.36 -0.17
C PRO A 74 1.87 -11.60 1.09
N ASP A 75 1.15 -12.29 1.96
CA ASP A 75 0.81 -11.75 3.28
C ASP A 75 1.99 -11.92 4.27
N PRO A 76 2.20 -10.98 5.19
CA PRO A 76 1.45 -9.74 5.43
C PRO A 76 1.85 -8.62 4.48
N LYS A 77 0.88 -7.95 3.92
CA LYS A 77 1.04 -6.82 3.00
C LYS A 77 0.33 -5.57 3.49
N VAL A 78 0.80 -4.42 3.04
CA VAL A 78 0.21 -3.12 3.34
C VAL A 78 0.00 -2.34 2.05
N VAL A 79 -1.16 -1.71 1.89
CA VAL A 79 -1.50 -0.90 0.73
C VAL A 79 -1.50 0.57 1.09
N VAL A 80 -0.76 1.37 0.33
CA VAL A 80 -0.65 2.82 0.49
C VAL A 80 -1.22 3.50 -0.75
N ALA A 81 -2.29 4.27 -0.60
CA ALA A 81 -2.87 5.10 -1.65
C ALA A 81 -2.26 6.50 -1.60
N VAL A 82 -1.52 6.89 -2.65
CA VAL A 82 -0.84 8.17 -2.72
C VAL A 82 -1.56 9.13 -3.66
N GLY A 83 -1.87 10.30 -3.13
CA GLY A 83 -2.55 11.37 -3.84
C GLY A 83 -4.07 11.27 -3.81
N ILE A 84 -4.72 12.39 -4.14
CA ILE A 84 -6.18 12.50 -4.09
C ILE A 84 -6.87 11.61 -5.12
N CYS A 85 -6.20 11.34 -6.26
CA CYS A 85 -6.76 10.49 -7.31
C CYS A 85 -6.86 9.03 -6.83
N ALA A 86 -5.83 8.49 -6.18
CA ALA A 86 -5.86 7.15 -5.58
C ALA A 86 -6.84 7.08 -4.41
N THR A 87 -6.97 8.15 -3.62
CA THR A 87 -7.84 8.20 -2.45
C THR A 87 -9.32 8.23 -2.80
N SER A 88 -9.73 9.04 -3.79
CA SER A 88 -11.16 9.30 -4.08
C SER A 88 -11.51 9.46 -5.56
N GLY A 89 -10.53 9.33 -6.45
CA GLY A 89 -10.68 9.68 -7.87
C GLY A 89 -10.36 11.16 -8.16
N GLY A 90 -10.25 12.02 -7.13
CA GLY A 90 -9.89 13.43 -7.27
C GLY A 90 -10.78 14.19 -8.24
N VAL A 91 -10.16 15.01 -9.07
CA VAL A 91 -10.83 15.81 -10.11
C VAL A 91 -11.49 14.91 -11.18
N PHE A 92 -10.98 13.71 -11.38
CA PHE A 92 -11.46 12.77 -12.39
C PHE A 92 -12.58 11.85 -11.92
N ARG A 93 -13.05 12.00 -10.69
CA ARG A 93 -14.04 11.13 -10.05
C ARG A 93 -15.32 10.91 -10.89
N GLU A 94 -15.75 11.95 -11.59
CA GLU A 94 -16.97 11.92 -12.40
C GLU A 94 -16.74 11.54 -13.87
N CYS A 95 -15.49 11.25 -14.25
CA CYS A 95 -15.19 10.77 -15.58
C CYS A 95 -15.76 9.36 -15.79
N TYR A 96 -16.34 9.12 -16.97
CA TYR A 96 -17.06 7.88 -17.30
C TYR A 96 -16.24 6.59 -17.10
N ASN A 97 -14.92 6.66 -17.19
CA ASN A 97 -14.03 5.50 -17.10
C ASN A 97 -13.30 5.40 -15.74
N ILE A 98 -13.51 6.36 -14.83
CA ILE A 98 -12.88 6.35 -13.50
C ILE A 98 -13.84 5.77 -12.47
N MET A 99 -13.36 4.75 -11.75
CA MET A 99 -14.16 4.03 -10.76
C MET A 99 -14.14 4.69 -9.37
N GLY A 100 -13.41 5.79 -9.20
CA GLY A 100 -13.21 6.47 -7.92
C GLY A 100 -11.91 6.07 -7.24
N GLY A 101 -11.93 5.96 -5.91
CA GLY A 101 -10.74 5.59 -5.14
C GLY A 101 -10.38 4.11 -5.25
N ILE A 102 -9.14 3.79 -4.94
CA ILE A 102 -8.62 2.42 -4.98
C ILE A 102 -9.26 1.51 -3.92
N ASP A 103 -9.78 2.09 -2.85
CA ASP A 103 -10.48 1.40 -1.77
C ASP A 103 -11.73 0.62 -2.21
N ARG A 104 -12.26 0.96 -3.39
CA ARG A 104 -13.38 0.22 -4.01
C ARG A 104 -12.95 -1.12 -4.62
N ILE A 105 -11.65 -1.34 -4.80
CA ILE A 105 -11.12 -2.51 -5.51
C ILE A 105 -10.31 -3.40 -4.59
N ILE A 106 -9.42 -2.78 -3.79
CA ILE A 106 -8.57 -3.47 -2.81
C ILE A 106 -8.61 -2.72 -1.48
N PRO A 107 -8.42 -3.42 -0.36
CA PRO A 107 -8.36 -2.77 0.95
C PRO A 107 -7.12 -1.88 1.04
N VAL A 108 -7.30 -0.64 1.53
CA VAL A 108 -6.24 0.35 1.72
C VAL A 108 -5.98 0.53 3.20
N ASP A 109 -4.71 0.47 3.59
CA ASP A 109 -4.27 0.62 4.97
C ASP A 109 -3.88 2.08 5.30
N VAL A 110 -3.26 2.77 4.33
CA VAL A 110 -2.74 4.13 4.52
C VAL A 110 -3.12 5.02 3.35
N TYR A 111 -3.59 6.22 3.64
CA TYR A 111 -3.87 7.27 2.66
C TYR A 111 -2.90 8.42 2.83
N VAL A 112 -2.29 8.86 1.72
CA VAL A 112 -1.42 10.03 1.66
C VAL A 112 -2.09 11.08 0.78
N PRO A 113 -2.73 12.10 1.35
CA PRO A 113 -3.42 13.12 0.57
C PRO A 113 -2.44 14.08 -0.10
N GLY A 114 -2.87 14.66 -1.19
CA GLY A 114 -2.14 15.70 -1.94
C GLY A 114 -2.44 15.64 -3.43
N CYS A 115 -2.19 16.75 -4.13
CA CYS A 115 -2.32 16.85 -5.58
C CYS A 115 -1.23 17.83 -6.13
N ALA A 116 -0.02 17.31 -6.33
CA ALA A 116 0.55 16.01 -5.96
C ALA A 116 0.87 15.92 -4.46
N ALA A 117 0.97 14.70 -3.94
CA ALA A 117 1.46 14.48 -2.59
C ALA A 117 2.96 14.80 -2.52
N ARG A 118 3.38 15.57 -1.52
CA ARG A 118 4.81 15.91 -1.35
C ARG A 118 5.63 14.71 -0.88
N PRO A 119 6.92 14.63 -1.23
CA PRO A 119 7.80 13.54 -0.82
C PRO A 119 7.81 13.31 0.69
N GLU A 120 7.83 14.37 1.49
CA GLU A 120 7.81 14.27 2.96
C GLU A 120 6.53 13.56 3.46
N SER A 121 5.38 13.91 2.88
CA SER A 121 4.11 13.27 3.23
C SER A 121 4.05 11.80 2.78
N ILE A 122 4.69 11.48 1.66
CA ILE A 122 4.80 10.11 1.16
C ILE A 122 5.68 9.29 2.11
N ILE A 123 6.82 9.83 2.53
CA ILE A 123 7.73 9.19 3.49
C ILE A 123 7.01 8.93 4.82
N ASP A 124 6.28 9.91 5.34
CA ASP A 124 5.47 9.73 6.56
C ASP A 124 4.42 8.63 6.39
N GLY A 125 3.78 8.57 5.22
CA GLY A 125 2.84 7.50 4.87
C GLY A 125 3.50 6.12 4.85
N ILE A 126 4.70 6.01 4.27
CA ILE A 126 5.47 4.76 4.24
C ILE A 126 5.92 4.36 5.65
N VAL A 127 6.36 5.30 6.48
CA VAL A 127 6.72 5.02 7.88
C VAL A 127 5.52 4.48 8.66
N LYS A 128 4.33 5.04 8.46
CA LYS A 128 3.09 4.49 9.03
C LYS A 128 2.80 3.08 8.52
N ALA A 129 2.99 2.85 7.23
CA ALA A 129 2.81 1.55 6.62
C ALA A 129 3.75 0.49 7.22
N LEU A 130 5.01 0.86 7.52
CA LEU A 130 5.97 -0.02 8.21
C LEU A 130 5.45 -0.43 9.59
N GLY A 131 4.89 0.49 10.36
CA GLY A 131 4.29 0.18 11.66
C GLY A 131 3.14 -0.84 11.54
N ILE A 132 2.23 -0.62 10.58
CA ILE A 132 1.12 -1.54 10.30
C ILE A 132 1.62 -2.91 9.84
N LEU A 133 2.65 -2.94 9.00
CA LEU A 133 3.26 -4.18 8.52
C LEU A 133 3.85 -4.99 9.69
N GLU A 134 4.51 -4.32 10.64
CA GLU A 134 5.06 -4.98 11.82
C GLU A 134 3.96 -5.57 12.71
N GLU A 135 2.87 -4.83 12.92
CA GLU A 135 1.71 -5.34 13.66
C GLU A 135 1.07 -6.56 12.99
N LYS A 136 0.88 -6.50 11.67
CA LYS A 136 0.36 -7.63 10.88
C LYS A 136 1.27 -8.85 11.00
N ARG A 137 2.59 -8.66 10.91
CA ARG A 137 3.60 -9.72 11.09
C ARG A 137 3.58 -10.31 12.51
N ALA A 138 3.42 -9.46 13.52
CA ALA A 138 3.33 -9.90 14.91
C ALA A 138 2.09 -10.77 15.15
N ARG A 139 0.95 -10.37 14.60
CA ARG A 139 -0.30 -11.17 14.67
C ARG A 139 -0.16 -12.55 14.02
N MET A 140 0.51 -12.63 12.87
CA MET A 140 0.74 -13.92 12.20
C MET A 140 1.70 -14.84 12.95
N ARG A 141 2.59 -14.29 13.79
CA ARG A 141 3.53 -15.06 14.60
C ARG A 141 2.93 -15.61 15.89
N GLN A 142 1.82 -15.03 16.38
CA GLN A 142 1.10 -15.57 17.51
C GLN A 142 0.20 -16.69 16.98
N PRO A 143 0.47 -17.98 17.28
CA PRO A 143 -0.47 -19.04 16.96
C PRO A 143 -1.74 -18.77 17.78
N ASP A 144 -2.88 -19.01 17.15
CA ASP A 144 -4.23 -18.90 17.73
C ASP A 144 -4.32 -19.79 19.00
N THR A 145 -3.90 -19.26 20.13
CA THR A 145 -4.10 -19.89 21.43
C THR A 145 -5.47 -19.49 21.95
N GLY A 146 -6.49 -20.28 21.57
CA GLY A 146 -7.71 -20.25 22.36
C GLY A 146 -9.03 -20.03 21.66
N LYS A 147 -9.48 -21.01 20.88
CA LYS A 147 -10.88 -21.44 20.98
C LYS A 147 -10.92 -22.92 21.32
N LYS A 148 -10.77 -23.23 22.61
CA LYS A 148 -11.30 -24.47 23.17
C LYS A 148 -12.80 -24.43 22.94
N ALA A 149 -13.26 -25.27 22.03
CA ALA A 149 -14.66 -25.65 21.97
C ALA A 149 -15.02 -26.30 23.31
N THR A 150 -15.80 -25.61 24.12
CA THR A 150 -16.54 -26.24 25.21
C THR A 150 -17.59 -27.10 24.54
N GLY A 151 -17.30 -28.40 24.51
CA GLY A 151 -18.25 -29.42 24.15
C GLY A 151 -19.45 -29.38 25.08
N GLY A 152 -20.63 -29.30 24.48
CA GLY A 152 -21.88 -29.45 25.19
C GLY A 152 -21.99 -30.88 25.74
N GLU A 153 -22.24 -30.97 27.00
CA GLU A 153 -22.75 -32.16 27.62
C GLU A 153 -24.26 -32.19 27.47
N THR A 154 -24.73 -33.24 26.84
CA THR A 154 -26.14 -33.63 26.79
C THR A 154 -26.47 -34.42 28.05
N VAL A 155 -27.57 -34.04 28.67
CA VAL A 155 -28.47 -34.94 29.39
C VAL A 155 -29.83 -34.76 28.85
#